data_083b5218c5e873082a428778043676ce
#
_entry.id   083b5218c5e873082a428778043676ce
#
_cell.length_a   1.000
_cell.length_b   1.000
_cell.length_c   1.000
_cell.angle_alpha   90.00
_cell.angle_beta   90.00
_cell.angle_gamma   90.00
#
_symmetry.space_group_name_H-M   'P 1'
#
loop_
_entity.id
_entity.type
_entity.pdbx_description
1 polymer ?
#
loop_
_entity_poly.entity_id
_entity_poly.type
_entity_poly.pdbx_seq_one_letter_code
_entity_poly.pdbx_strand_id
1 'polypeptide(L)'
;MCIRDRVWESDGSFGTDSGITESKSVQGQRFSAAGTLLGGEFQVNTYTTGNQYKPGVAMGTAGDFVVVWRSDELKGQRFGADGTPLGDEFAIRSYHPSGDNGNVAMTSAGAFVVVWDGNSSGSDTSISVQMRRFSADGMPVGEDFQVNTFTSGRQEFSAVSALPSGEIVVVWEGPYDDPSVTYRDGIWGQRFDEDLLFGTGMEFGDLSGWSFTIP
;
A
#
# COMPACT_ATOMS: atom_id res chain seq x y z
N MET A 1 14.17 16.74 -4.24
CA MET A 1 15.33 15.91 -3.81
C MET A 1 14.82 14.49 -3.74
N CYS A 2 15.19 13.62 -4.68
CA CYS A 2 14.70 12.23 -4.65
C CYS A 2 15.59 11.42 -3.70
N ILE A 3 15.13 11.15 -2.52
CA ILE A 3 15.70 10.17 -1.60
C ILE A 3 15.19 8.81 -2.08
N ARG A 4 16.01 7.76 -2.02
CA ARG A 4 15.64 6.40 -2.44
C ARG A 4 15.80 5.47 -1.24
N ASP A 5 14.75 5.38 -0.45
CA ASP A 5 14.75 4.47 0.68
C ASP A 5 14.40 3.05 0.24
N ARG A 6 14.93 2.07 0.95
CA ARG A 6 14.64 0.65 0.75
C ARG A 6 14.15 0.05 2.04
N VAL A 7 13.18 -0.84 1.92
CA VAL A 7 12.68 -1.66 3.03
C VAL A 7 12.68 -3.12 2.61
N TRP A 8 12.92 -4.01 3.57
CA TRP A 8 12.94 -5.45 3.34
C TRP A 8 12.56 -6.21 4.60
N GLU A 9 12.17 -7.46 4.46
CA GLU A 9 12.02 -8.38 5.57
C GLU A 9 13.37 -9.03 5.92
N SER A 10 13.64 -9.20 7.20
CA SER A 10 14.85 -9.82 7.71
C SER A 10 14.50 -10.85 8.78
N ASP A 11 15.24 -11.95 8.81
CA ASP A 11 15.14 -12.93 9.88
C ASP A 11 15.80 -12.37 11.14
N GLY A 12 15.05 -12.32 12.22
CA GLY A 12 15.45 -11.73 13.49
C GLY A 12 15.25 -10.20 13.54
N SER A 13 14.88 -9.73 14.72
CA SER A 13 14.81 -8.30 15.03
C SER A 13 16.13 -7.84 15.64
N PHE A 14 16.52 -6.58 15.44
CA PHE A 14 17.58 -5.94 16.24
C PHE A 14 17.15 -5.73 17.71
N GLY A 15 15.97 -6.18 18.08
CA GLY A 15 15.39 -6.08 19.42
C GLY A 15 15.48 -7.39 20.21
N THR A 16 15.10 -7.30 21.46
CA THR A 16 15.20 -8.31 22.51
C THR A 16 14.24 -9.51 22.37
N ASP A 17 13.88 -9.93 21.16
CA ASP A 17 13.14 -11.18 20.95
C ASP A 17 14.06 -12.40 21.23
N SER A 18 14.49 -12.49 22.49
CA SER A 18 15.21 -13.63 23.00
C SER A 18 14.24 -14.82 23.12
N GLY A 19 14.16 -15.62 22.06
CA GLY A 19 13.52 -16.93 22.16
C GLY A 19 12.66 -17.42 21.01
N ILE A 20 12.37 -16.59 20.00
CA ILE A 20 11.64 -17.05 18.80
C ILE A 20 12.60 -16.98 17.62
N THR A 21 13.17 -18.12 17.25
CA THR A 21 14.22 -18.26 16.24
C THR A 21 13.76 -18.05 14.80
N GLU A 22 12.53 -17.62 14.56
CA GLU A 22 11.95 -17.49 13.22
C GLU A 22 11.00 -16.28 13.04
N SER A 23 11.08 -15.23 13.87
CA SER A 23 10.28 -14.03 13.65
C SER A 23 10.96 -13.10 12.65
N LYS A 24 10.22 -12.72 11.60
CA LYS A 24 10.68 -11.74 10.63
C LYS A 24 10.35 -10.33 11.10
N SER A 25 11.26 -9.40 10.82
CA SER A 25 11.09 -7.97 11.07
C SER A 25 11.23 -7.17 9.76
N VAL A 26 10.72 -5.96 9.76
CA VAL A 26 10.89 -5.01 8.66
C VAL A 26 12.07 -4.11 8.97
N GLN A 27 13.05 -4.09 8.07
CA GLN A 27 14.24 -3.25 8.13
C GLN A 27 14.19 -2.18 7.04
N GLY A 28 14.85 -1.06 7.28
CA GLY A 28 14.96 0.03 6.33
C GLY A 28 16.38 0.59 6.24
N GLN A 29 16.72 1.09 5.06
CA GLN A 29 17.94 1.87 4.81
C GLN A 29 17.61 3.07 3.96
N ARG A 30 18.07 4.23 4.38
CA ARG A 30 17.88 5.49 3.68
C ARG A 30 19.04 5.79 2.76
N PHE A 31 18.72 6.38 1.62
CA PHE A 31 19.71 6.80 0.61
C PHE A 31 19.44 8.23 0.15
N SER A 32 20.50 8.98 -0.08
CA SER A 32 20.42 10.26 -0.78
C SER A 32 20.01 10.09 -2.24
N ALA A 33 19.68 11.18 -2.92
CA ALA A 33 19.42 11.18 -4.36
C ALA A 33 20.61 10.65 -5.19
N ALA A 34 21.84 10.80 -4.68
CA ALA A 34 23.07 10.28 -5.30
C ALA A 34 23.32 8.79 -4.98
N GLY A 35 22.44 8.14 -4.20
CA GLY A 35 22.61 6.74 -3.80
C GLY A 35 23.56 6.53 -2.63
N THR A 36 23.94 7.59 -1.92
CA THR A 36 24.80 7.49 -0.72
C THR A 36 23.95 7.09 0.49
N LEU A 37 24.45 6.22 1.34
CA LEU A 37 23.81 5.84 2.60
C LEU A 37 23.60 7.06 3.51
N LEU A 38 22.41 7.17 4.08
CA LEU A 38 22.04 8.18 5.07
C LEU A 38 21.78 7.48 6.42
N GLY A 39 22.80 7.47 7.26
CA GLY A 39 22.79 6.74 8.53
C GLY A 39 22.96 5.23 8.35
N GLY A 40 22.67 4.47 9.41
CA GLY A 40 22.68 3.01 9.40
C GLY A 40 21.31 2.43 9.04
N GLU A 41 21.28 1.11 8.95
CA GLU A 41 20.02 0.36 8.91
C GLU A 41 19.23 0.57 10.18
N PHE A 42 17.92 0.57 10.07
CA PHE A 42 17.00 0.74 11.20
C PHE A 42 15.83 -0.22 11.11
N GLN A 43 15.32 -0.61 12.27
CA GLN A 43 14.09 -1.40 12.34
C GLN A 43 12.88 -0.48 12.18
N VAL A 44 11.96 -0.86 11.29
CA VAL A 44 10.73 -0.10 10.99
C VAL A 44 9.66 -0.40 12.03
N ASN A 45 9.39 -1.69 12.26
CA ASN A 45 8.35 -2.13 13.20
C ASN A 45 8.86 -2.08 14.64
N THR A 46 8.01 -1.58 15.54
CA THR A 46 8.23 -1.57 17.00
C THR A 46 7.62 -2.81 17.67
N TYR A 47 6.53 -3.32 17.09
CA TYR A 47 5.92 -4.57 17.53
C TYR A 47 6.65 -5.75 16.88
N THR A 48 7.27 -6.59 17.71
CA THR A 48 8.20 -7.65 17.28
C THR A 48 7.63 -9.06 17.43
N THR A 49 6.43 -9.21 18.00
CA THR A 49 5.80 -10.53 18.15
C THR A 49 5.23 -11.02 16.81
N GLY A 50 5.59 -12.24 16.41
CA GLY A 50 5.17 -12.84 15.14
C GLY A 50 5.93 -12.28 13.94
N ASN A 51 5.49 -12.67 12.75
CA ASN A 51 6.15 -12.30 11.51
C ASN A 51 5.69 -10.95 10.98
N GLN A 52 6.65 -10.11 10.60
CA GLN A 52 6.45 -8.85 9.90
C GLN A 52 7.07 -9.00 8.50
N TYR A 53 6.26 -8.92 7.45
CA TYR A 53 6.73 -9.22 6.10
C TYR A 53 6.04 -8.40 5.01
N LYS A 54 6.55 -8.53 3.77
CA LYS A 54 6.04 -7.85 2.57
C LYS A 54 5.96 -6.33 2.74
N PRO A 55 7.05 -5.65 3.12
CA PRO A 55 7.01 -4.21 3.28
C PRO A 55 6.93 -3.47 1.95
N GLY A 56 6.17 -2.37 1.94
CA GLY A 56 6.14 -1.37 0.89
C GLY A 56 6.51 0.01 1.46
N VAL A 57 7.11 0.86 0.65
CA VAL A 57 7.50 2.22 1.04
C VAL A 57 7.09 3.23 -0.02
N ALA A 58 6.55 4.38 0.42
CA ALA A 58 6.33 5.55 -0.40
C ALA A 58 6.89 6.80 0.28
N MET A 59 7.36 7.75 -0.54
CA MET A 59 8.06 8.94 -0.08
C MET A 59 7.44 10.19 -0.68
N GLY A 60 7.26 11.19 0.16
CA GLY A 60 6.86 12.54 -0.23
C GLY A 60 8.01 13.37 -0.81
N THR A 61 7.67 14.50 -1.40
CA THR A 61 8.66 15.43 -2.00
C THR A 61 9.53 16.12 -0.94
N ALA A 62 9.08 16.22 0.30
CA ALA A 62 9.83 16.74 1.43
C ALA A 62 10.84 15.73 2.00
N GLY A 63 10.76 14.46 1.57
CA GLY A 63 11.61 13.36 2.04
C GLY A 63 11.04 12.60 3.24
N ASP A 64 9.88 13.00 3.74
CA ASP A 64 9.06 12.19 4.64
C ASP A 64 8.58 10.93 3.91
N PHE A 65 8.37 9.85 4.65
CA PHE A 65 7.98 8.59 4.03
C PHE A 65 7.07 7.78 4.95
N VAL A 66 6.35 6.85 4.35
CA VAL A 66 5.52 5.87 5.05
C VAL A 66 5.94 4.47 4.61
N VAL A 67 6.04 3.57 5.58
CA VAL A 67 6.25 2.15 5.35
C VAL A 67 4.98 1.42 5.77
N VAL A 68 4.53 0.49 4.94
CA VAL A 68 3.43 -0.41 5.24
C VAL A 68 3.93 -1.85 5.21
N TRP A 69 3.37 -2.71 6.03
CA TRP A 69 3.76 -4.12 6.08
C TRP A 69 2.64 -4.99 6.59
N ARG A 70 2.76 -6.27 6.34
CA ARG A 70 1.87 -7.28 6.84
C ARG A 70 2.41 -7.86 8.16
N SER A 71 1.53 -7.98 9.15
CA SER A 71 1.68 -8.77 10.37
C SER A 71 0.41 -9.62 10.56
N ASP A 72 -0.14 -9.71 11.76
CA ASP A 72 -1.52 -10.18 11.99
C ASP A 72 -2.55 -9.20 11.41
N GLU A 73 -2.12 -7.97 11.14
CA GLU A 73 -2.85 -6.88 10.52
C GLU A 73 -2.01 -6.26 9.41
N LEU A 74 -2.63 -5.50 8.52
CA LEU A 74 -1.91 -4.59 7.64
C LEU A 74 -1.62 -3.30 8.42
N LYS A 75 -0.36 -3.01 8.64
CA LYS A 75 0.12 -1.89 9.46
C LYS A 75 0.94 -0.89 8.67
N GLY A 76 1.09 0.28 9.24
CA GLY A 76 1.96 1.33 8.72
C GLY A 76 2.66 2.12 9.82
N GLN A 77 3.78 2.74 9.43
CA GLN A 77 4.54 3.69 10.24
C GLN A 77 5.01 4.83 9.35
N ARG A 78 4.81 6.06 9.82
CA ARG A 78 5.30 7.26 9.15
C ARG A 78 6.65 7.67 9.73
N PHE A 79 7.47 8.27 8.88
CA PHE A 79 8.80 8.76 9.23
C PHE A 79 9.02 10.17 8.66
N GLY A 80 9.72 10.98 9.40
CA GLY A 80 10.25 12.25 8.92
C GLY A 80 11.39 12.05 7.92
N ALA A 81 11.75 13.12 7.22
CA ALA A 81 12.86 13.14 6.26
C ALA A 81 14.23 12.79 6.88
N ASP A 82 14.36 12.89 8.20
CA ASP A 82 15.54 12.48 8.96
C ASP A 82 15.52 11.00 9.38
N GLY A 83 14.39 10.29 9.14
CA GLY A 83 14.17 8.90 9.53
C GLY A 83 13.62 8.71 10.94
N THR A 84 13.21 9.80 11.62
CA THR A 84 12.54 9.69 12.92
C THR A 84 11.08 9.26 12.74
N PRO A 85 10.55 8.33 13.57
CA PRO A 85 9.14 7.99 13.55
C PRO A 85 8.24 9.19 13.82
N LEU A 86 7.15 9.33 13.07
CA LEU A 86 6.12 10.34 13.24
C LEU A 86 4.85 9.70 13.83
N GLY A 87 4.72 9.73 15.13
CA GLY A 87 3.67 9.04 15.89
C GLY A 87 3.93 7.54 16.02
N ASP A 88 2.91 6.82 16.45
CA ASP A 88 2.96 5.37 16.64
C ASP A 88 2.61 4.60 15.35
N GLU A 89 2.87 3.29 15.35
CA GLU A 89 2.34 2.39 14.33
C GLU A 89 0.80 2.49 14.29
N PHE A 90 0.24 2.43 13.10
CA PHE A 90 -1.20 2.48 12.91
C PHE A 90 -1.71 1.27 12.13
N ALA A 91 -2.92 0.83 12.45
CA ALA A 91 -3.60 -0.20 11.69
C ALA A 91 -4.22 0.39 10.41
N ILE A 92 -3.90 -0.18 9.28
CA ILE A 92 -4.55 0.12 8.00
C ILE A 92 -5.82 -0.71 7.90
N ARG A 93 -5.72 -1.98 8.27
CA ARG A 93 -6.84 -2.91 8.34
C ARG A 93 -6.63 -3.90 9.49
N SER A 94 -7.65 -4.08 10.32
CA SER A 94 -7.60 -4.91 11.53
C SER A 94 -7.89 -6.40 11.32
N TYR A 95 -8.37 -6.80 10.14
CA TYR A 95 -8.62 -8.20 9.81
C TYR A 95 -8.05 -8.52 8.44
N HIS A 96 -7.27 -9.60 8.36
CA HIS A 96 -6.70 -10.03 7.12
C HIS A 96 -6.98 -11.51 6.85
N PRO A 97 -7.82 -11.79 5.86
CA PRO A 97 -7.82 -13.08 5.20
C PRO A 97 -6.61 -13.17 4.26
N SER A 98 -6.12 -14.38 4.08
CA SER A 98 -4.94 -14.76 3.31
C SER A 98 -4.76 -13.98 2.00
N GLY A 99 -3.68 -13.27 1.85
CA GLY A 99 -3.26 -12.71 0.57
C GLY A 99 -2.60 -11.33 0.59
N ASP A 100 -2.87 -10.50 1.57
CA ASP A 100 -2.62 -9.07 1.55
C ASP A 100 -1.15 -8.65 1.35
N ASN A 101 -0.84 -8.23 0.14
CA ASN A 101 0.32 -7.40 -0.15
C ASN A 101 -0.14 -5.95 -0.09
N GLY A 102 0.22 -5.23 0.97
CA GLY A 102 -0.03 -3.79 1.04
C GLY A 102 0.97 -3.06 0.13
N ASN A 103 0.46 -2.29 -0.83
CA ASN A 103 1.23 -1.35 -1.62
C ASN A 103 0.81 0.07 -1.26
N VAL A 104 1.75 1.01 -1.28
CA VAL A 104 1.52 2.38 -0.84
C VAL A 104 2.04 3.37 -1.87
N ALA A 105 1.30 4.46 -2.07
CA ALA A 105 1.74 5.60 -2.86
C ALA A 105 1.42 6.90 -2.12
N MET A 106 2.31 7.89 -2.23
CA MET A 106 2.20 9.17 -1.54
C MET A 106 2.16 10.30 -2.58
N THR A 107 1.27 11.25 -2.38
CA THR A 107 1.16 12.46 -3.18
C THR A 107 2.25 13.47 -2.82
N SER A 108 2.42 14.49 -3.64
CA SER A 108 3.35 15.59 -3.35
C SER A 108 2.99 16.39 -2.08
N ALA A 109 1.73 16.36 -1.68
CA ALA A 109 1.21 17.00 -0.46
C ALA A 109 1.42 16.14 0.81
N GLY A 110 1.97 14.94 0.71
CA GLY A 110 2.19 14.02 1.82
C GLY A 110 1.00 13.13 2.19
N ALA A 111 -0.17 13.35 1.58
CA ALA A 111 -1.29 12.42 1.69
C ALA A 111 -0.95 11.10 0.97
N PHE A 112 -1.47 9.99 1.44
CA PHE A 112 -1.13 8.70 0.86
C PHE A 112 -2.30 7.73 0.78
N VAL A 113 -2.17 6.76 -0.10
CA VAL A 113 -3.12 5.66 -0.24
C VAL A 113 -2.41 4.34 -0.05
N VAL A 114 -3.11 3.39 0.54
CA VAL A 114 -2.68 2.00 0.64
C VAL A 114 -3.68 1.15 -0.12
N VAL A 115 -3.18 0.29 -1.00
CA VAL A 115 -3.97 -0.72 -1.72
C VAL A 115 -3.54 -2.11 -1.29
N TRP A 116 -4.47 -3.04 -1.27
CA TRP A 116 -4.19 -4.44 -0.95
C TRP A 116 -5.20 -5.36 -1.64
N ASP A 117 -4.82 -6.61 -1.76
CA ASP A 117 -5.67 -7.66 -2.29
C ASP A 117 -6.33 -8.38 -1.11
N GLY A 118 -7.64 -8.47 -1.08
CA GLY A 118 -8.34 -9.11 0.04
C GLY A 118 -9.84 -9.23 -0.20
N ASN A 119 -10.50 -9.96 0.68
CA ASN A 119 -11.95 -10.04 0.59
C ASN A 119 -12.57 -8.67 0.90
N SER A 120 -13.53 -8.25 0.10
CA SER A 120 -14.34 -7.09 0.41
C SER A 120 -15.09 -7.32 1.74
N SER A 121 -15.42 -6.25 2.43
CA SER A 121 -16.28 -6.30 3.63
C SER A 121 -17.74 -6.68 3.29
N GLY A 122 -18.04 -6.91 2.01
CA GLY A 122 -19.35 -7.29 1.48
C GLY A 122 -19.54 -8.80 1.32
N SER A 123 -20.62 -9.17 0.64
CA SER A 123 -21.02 -10.56 0.36
C SER A 123 -20.16 -11.26 -0.71
N ASP A 124 -19.20 -10.57 -1.30
CA ASP A 124 -18.28 -11.15 -2.28
C ASP A 124 -17.21 -11.97 -1.55
N THR A 125 -17.14 -13.26 -1.86
CA THR A 125 -16.15 -14.20 -1.30
C THR A 125 -14.87 -14.26 -2.14
N SER A 126 -14.80 -13.52 -3.24
CA SER A 126 -13.63 -13.45 -4.10
C SER A 126 -12.63 -12.41 -3.58
N ILE A 127 -11.36 -12.60 -3.96
CA ILE A 127 -10.32 -11.62 -3.69
C ILE A 127 -10.55 -10.41 -4.60
N SER A 128 -10.56 -9.22 -4.02
CA SER A 128 -10.75 -7.94 -4.71
C SER A 128 -9.67 -6.95 -4.30
N VAL A 129 -9.47 -5.92 -5.10
CA VAL A 129 -8.54 -4.83 -4.79
C VAL A 129 -9.25 -3.79 -3.94
N GLN A 130 -8.69 -3.54 -2.76
CA GLN A 130 -9.19 -2.58 -1.78
C GLN A 130 -8.22 -1.41 -1.66
N MET A 131 -8.75 -0.24 -1.30
CA MET A 131 -7.96 0.97 -1.04
C MET A 131 -8.42 1.67 0.22
N ARG A 132 -7.47 2.22 0.96
CA ARG A 132 -7.71 3.18 2.05
C ARG A 132 -6.86 4.42 1.86
N ARG A 133 -7.44 5.57 2.20
CA ARG A 133 -6.83 6.89 2.05
C ARG A 133 -6.41 7.42 3.41
N PHE A 134 -5.33 8.18 3.42
CA PHE A 134 -4.80 8.82 4.61
C PHE A 134 -4.38 10.26 4.27
N SER A 135 -4.67 11.18 5.17
CA SER A 135 -4.14 12.54 5.12
C SER A 135 -2.63 12.56 5.40
N ALA A 136 -1.98 13.69 5.15
CA ALA A 136 -0.54 13.84 5.36
C ALA A 136 -0.10 13.66 6.83
N ASP A 137 -1.00 13.85 7.79
CA ASP A 137 -0.77 13.57 9.20
C ASP A 137 -1.06 12.11 9.60
N GLY A 138 -1.45 11.26 8.64
CA GLY A 138 -1.66 9.83 8.84
C GLY A 138 -3.05 9.46 9.34
N MET A 139 -3.99 10.39 9.34
CA MET A 139 -5.38 10.11 9.71
C MET A 139 -6.14 9.48 8.54
N PRO A 140 -6.97 8.45 8.78
CA PRO A 140 -7.81 7.88 7.73
C PRO A 140 -8.77 8.93 7.16
N VAL A 141 -8.94 8.94 5.84
CA VAL A 141 -9.91 9.78 5.12
C VAL A 141 -11.02 8.90 4.57
N GLY A 142 -12.13 8.85 5.28
CA GLY A 142 -13.25 7.95 4.97
C GLY A 142 -12.96 6.47 5.27
N GLU A 143 -13.83 5.62 4.76
CA GLU A 143 -13.70 4.16 4.90
C GLU A 143 -12.84 3.58 3.76
N ASP A 144 -12.43 2.32 3.91
CA ASP A 144 -11.87 1.55 2.82
C ASP A 144 -12.94 1.22 1.77
N PHE A 145 -12.54 1.14 0.52
CA PHE A 145 -13.45 0.85 -0.59
C PHE A 145 -12.79 -0.05 -1.64
N GLN A 146 -13.63 -0.74 -2.40
CA GLN A 146 -13.20 -1.60 -3.49
C GLN A 146 -12.85 -0.78 -4.73
N VAL A 147 -11.69 -1.05 -5.31
CA VAL A 147 -11.15 -0.38 -6.50
C VAL A 147 -11.73 -0.98 -7.77
N ASN A 148 -11.71 -2.31 -7.89
CA ASN A 148 -12.20 -3.00 -9.07
C ASN A 148 -13.73 -3.01 -9.13
N THR A 149 -14.28 -2.72 -10.30
CA THR A 149 -15.73 -2.76 -10.57
C THR A 149 -16.19 -4.14 -11.05
N PHE A 150 -15.32 -4.87 -11.74
CA PHE A 150 -15.57 -6.26 -12.11
C PHE A 150 -15.22 -7.17 -10.93
N THR A 151 -16.21 -7.93 -10.45
CA THR A 151 -16.14 -8.67 -9.18
C THR A 151 -16.11 -10.19 -9.36
N SER A 152 -16.21 -10.68 -10.60
CA SER A 152 -16.15 -12.12 -10.88
C SER A 152 -14.70 -12.60 -10.86
N GLY A 153 -14.41 -13.66 -10.12
CA GLY A 153 -13.08 -14.23 -9.98
C GLY A 153 -12.15 -13.41 -9.06
N ARG A 154 -10.89 -13.75 -9.07
CA ARG A 154 -9.87 -13.12 -8.19
C ARG A 154 -9.25 -11.90 -8.87
N GLN A 155 -9.14 -10.82 -8.11
CA GLN A 155 -8.44 -9.60 -8.50
C GLN A 155 -7.25 -9.46 -7.54
N GLU A 156 -6.03 -9.64 -8.02
CA GLU A 156 -4.85 -9.74 -7.14
C GLU A 156 -3.61 -9.10 -7.78
N PHE A 157 -2.50 -9.09 -7.03
CA PHE A 157 -1.23 -8.47 -7.42
C PHE A 157 -1.38 -6.98 -7.74
N SER A 158 -2.15 -6.28 -6.90
CA SER A 158 -2.36 -4.84 -7.06
C SER A 158 -1.07 -4.06 -6.87
N ALA A 159 -0.91 -3.00 -7.65
CA ALA A 159 0.15 -2.01 -7.51
C ALA A 159 -0.44 -0.61 -7.62
N VAL A 160 0.18 0.35 -6.95
CA VAL A 160 -0.28 1.74 -6.92
C VAL A 160 0.87 2.71 -7.16
N SER A 161 0.57 3.81 -7.84
CA SER A 161 1.49 4.94 -8.02
C SER A 161 0.73 6.26 -7.92
N ALA A 162 1.39 7.27 -7.38
CA ALA A 162 0.89 8.64 -7.35
C ALA A 162 1.65 9.52 -8.35
N LEU A 163 0.91 10.38 -9.05
CA LEU A 163 1.51 11.41 -9.89
C LEU A 163 1.80 12.67 -9.04
N PRO A 164 2.73 13.53 -9.46
CA PRO A 164 3.00 14.80 -8.79
C PRO A 164 1.77 15.72 -8.72
N SER A 165 0.82 15.56 -9.63
CA SER A 165 -0.47 16.26 -9.66
C SER A 165 -1.47 15.79 -8.60
N GLY A 166 -1.15 14.70 -7.85
CA GLY A 166 -2.02 14.11 -6.84
C GLY A 166 -2.90 12.96 -7.35
N GLU A 167 -2.95 12.74 -8.65
CA GLU A 167 -3.68 11.62 -9.24
C GLU A 167 -3.05 10.28 -8.82
N ILE A 168 -3.90 9.28 -8.62
CA ILE A 168 -3.50 7.92 -8.26
C ILE A 168 -3.84 6.97 -9.41
N VAL A 169 -2.93 6.07 -9.72
CA VAL A 169 -3.16 4.96 -10.65
C VAL A 169 -3.00 3.66 -9.88
N VAL A 170 -4.00 2.80 -9.94
CA VAL A 170 -3.97 1.44 -9.40
C VAL A 170 -4.08 0.48 -10.57
N VAL A 171 -3.23 -0.55 -10.59
CA VAL A 171 -3.29 -1.64 -11.56
C VAL A 171 -3.33 -2.97 -10.84
N TRP A 172 -3.93 -3.98 -11.44
CA TRP A 172 -4.06 -5.32 -10.85
C TRP A 172 -4.20 -6.38 -11.93
N GLU A 173 -3.98 -7.63 -11.56
CA GLU A 173 -4.29 -8.80 -12.37
C GLU A 173 -5.70 -9.29 -12.06
N GLY A 174 -6.44 -9.68 -13.10
CA GLY A 174 -7.79 -10.22 -12.93
C GLY A 174 -8.30 -10.89 -14.19
N PRO A 175 -9.36 -11.71 -14.09
CA PRO A 175 -9.87 -12.47 -15.21
C PRO A 175 -10.46 -11.56 -16.31
N TYR A 176 -10.39 -12.03 -17.53
CA TYR A 176 -11.13 -11.44 -18.64
C TYR A 176 -12.63 -11.72 -18.50
N ASP A 177 -13.44 -10.71 -18.80
CA ASP A 177 -14.90 -10.83 -18.91
C ASP A 177 -15.32 -11.37 -20.29
N ASP A 178 -14.64 -12.38 -20.78
CA ASP A 178 -14.99 -13.05 -22.04
C ASP A 178 -15.26 -14.53 -21.78
N PRO A 179 -16.53 -14.97 -21.84
CA PRO A 179 -16.91 -16.36 -21.60
C PRO A 179 -16.35 -17.35 -22.64
N SER A 180 -15.81 -16.85 -23.76
CA SER A 180 -15.13 -17.69 -24.76
C SER A 180 -13.69 -18.00 -24.42
N VAL A 181 -13.11 -17.31 -23.43
CA VAL A 181 -11.71 -17.45 -23.01
C VAL A 181 -11.64 -18.14 -21.66
N THR A 182 -11.26 -19.41 -21.67
CA THR A 182 -11.07 -20.17 -20.43
C THR A 182 -9.69 -19.87 -19.84
N TYR A 183 -9.64 -19.34 -18.60
CA TYR A 183 -8.40 -19.13 -17.83
C TYR A 183 -7.38 -18.16 -18.47
N ARG A 184 -7.77 -16.93 -18.74
CA ARG A 184 -6.82 -15.85 -19.02
C ARG A 184 -7.05 -14.72 -18.06
N ASP A 185 -5.97 -14.32 -17.39
CA ASP A 185 -5.93 -13.11 -16.60
C ASP A 185 -5.36 -11.97 -17.47
N GLY A 186 -5.85 -10.78 -17.23
CA GLY A 186 -5.40 -9.55 -17.85
C GLY A 186 -4.91 -8.55 -16.82
N ILE A 187 -4.28 -7.49 -17.29
CA ILE A 187 -3.92 -6.35 -16.44
C ILE A 187 -5.01 -5.29 -16.58
N TRP A 188 -5.56 -4.92 -15.46
CA TRP A 188 -6.60 -3.91 -15.33
C TRP A 188 -6.05 -2.69 -14.60
N GLY A 189 -6.68 -1.55 -14.75
CA GLY A 189 -6.26 -0.34 -14.06
C GLY A 189 -7.39 0.65 -13.86
N GLN A 190 -7.28 1.42 -12.81
CA GLN A 190 -8.16 2.52 -12.44
C GLN A 190 -7.33 3.74 -12.09
N ARG A 191 -7.76 4.92 -12.56
CA ARG A 191 -7.20 6.20 -12.18
C ARG A 191 -8.19 6.96 -11.29
N PHE A 192 -7.65 7.64 -10.29
CA PHE A 192 -8.39 8.49 -9.37
C PHE A 192 -7.76 9.87 -9.36
N ASP A 193 -8.59 10.91 -9.45
CA ASP A 193 -8.17 12.29 -9.32
C ASP A 193 -8.00 12.65 -7.84
N GLU A 194 -7.11 13.60 -7.52
CA GLU A 194 -6.84 14.03 -6.15
C GLU A 194 -8.12 14.53 -5.44
N ASP A 195 -8.94 15.29 -6.12
CA ASP A 195 -10.18 15.84 -5.57
C ASP A 195 -11.19 14.75 -5.18
N LEU A 196 -11.22 13.65 -5.92
CA LEU A 196 -12.05 12.48 -5.60
C LEU A 196 -11.53 11.68 -4.42
N LEU A 197 -10.20 11.71 -4.19
CA LEU A 197 -9.55 10.92 -3.15
C LEU A 197 -9.49 11.66 -1.82
N PHE A 198 -9.20 12.95 -1.82
CA PHE A 198 -8.89 13.72 -0.62
C PHE A 198 -9.79 14.96 -0.43
N GLY A 199 -10.67 15.25 -1.39
CA GLY A 199 -11.66 16.32 -1.29
C GLY A 199 -12.77 16.01 -0.30
N THR A 200 -13.48 17.06 0.14
CA THR A 200 -14.59 16.97 1.12
C THR A 200 -15.91 16.46 0.53
N GLY A 201 -15.96 16.18 -0.77
CA GLY A 201 -17.13 15.72 -1.50
C GLY A 201 -16.91 14.32 -2.07
N MET A 202 -17.45 13.30 -1.41
CA MET A 202 -17.61 11.99 -2.03
C MET A 202 -18.83 12.01 -2.95
N GLU A 203 -18.67 12.48 -4.18
CA GLU A 203 -19.49 11.98 -5.26
C GLU A 203 -18.68 10.85 -5.92
N PHE A 204 -19.25 9.65 -5.96
CA PHE A 204 -18.74 8.57 -6.80
C PHE A 204 -18.84 9.06 -8.25
N GLY A 205 -17.75 9.63 -8.75
CA GLY A 205 -17.65 10.05 -10.14
C GLY A 205 -17.91 8.83 -11.03
N ASP A 206 -18.62 9.05 -12.10
CA ASP A 206 -18.91 8.08 -13.13
C ASP A 206 -17.64 7.33 -13.56
N LEU A 207 -17.52 6.07 -13.15
CA LEU A 207 -16.40 5.19 -13.44
C LEU A 207 -16.40 4.68 -14.89
N SER A 208 -17.25 5.22 -15.78
CA SER A 208 -17.48 4.74 -17.15
C SER A 208 -16.35 5.09 -18.15
N GLY A 209 -15.24 5.65 -17.72
CA GLY A 209 -14.27 6.33 -18.59
C GLY A 209 -13.15 5.50 -19.22
N TRP A 210 -12.89 4.24 -18.85
CA TRP A 210 -11.75 3.51 -19.38
C TRP A 210 -12.06 2.03 -19.64
N SER A 211 -12.39 1.71 -20.89
CA SER A 211 -12.23 0.36 -21.42
C SER A 211 -11.01 0.35 -22.33
N PHE A 212 -9.96 -0.34 -21.97
CA PHE A 212 -8.89 -0.70 -22.91
C PHE A 212 -9.34 -1.90 -23.73
N THR A 213 -9.67 -1.67 -24.98
CA THR A 213 -9.73 -2.75 -25.97
C THR A 213 -8.33 -2.87 -26.54
N ILE A 214 -7.61 -3.92 -26.20
CA ILE A 214 -6.38 -4.29 -26.90
C ILE A 214 -6.82 -4.99 -28.19
N PRO A 215 -6.26 -4.61 -29.36
CA PRO A 215 -6.60 -5.20 -30.64
C PRO A 215 -6.19 -6.69 -30.74
#